data_55843fec43eeca8c83baef8cc5e5fbeb
#
_entry.id   55843fec43eeca8c83baef8cc5e5fbeb
#
_cell.length_a   1.000
_cell.length_b   1.000
_cell.length_c   1.000
_cell.angle_alpha   90.00
_cell.angle_beta   90.00
_cell.angle_gamma   90.00
#
_symmetry.space_group_name_H-M   'P 1'
#
loop_
_entity.id
_entity.type
_entity.pdbx_description
1 polymer ?
#
loop_
_entity_poly.entity_id
_entity_poly.type
_entity_poly.pdbx_seq_one_letter_code
_entity_poly.pdbx_strand_id
1 'polypeptide(L)'
;MSSAATADLPHVARAANPARYARWTPLSGIAFVVFFVAGVVASSPPSDSASDAKWVASYTGHGNQVGHVLTGVFLILAGLSFVSFVSVLWTRISEASRPAVVNPLPLVTAGVAAACIAAGGVLMAAAAGASLTGSSPVPGPDLLRFSDAGGFTMVGIAGMLAAALCVACLSAQARAAGIFGRKLTILGLVASVVLLASFLFIPIVALLVWLVAASIVLMRSPAGG
;
A
#
# COMPACT_ATOMS: atom_id res chain seq x y z
N MET A 1 -58.56 -1.97 20.47
CA MET A 1 -57.38 -2.42 21.23
C MET A 1 -56.57 -3.31 20.28
N SER A 2 -55.60 -2.76 19.61
CA SER A 2 -54.76 -3.49 18.66
C SER A 2 -53.39 -3.65 19.28
N SER A 3 -53.02 -4.90 19.63
CA SER A 3 -51.71 -5.30 20.17
C SER A 3 -50.73 -5.35 19.01
N ALA A 4 -49.80 -4.38 18.95
CA ALA A 4 -48.66 -4.41 18.03
C ALA A 4 -47.68 -5.47 18.51
N ALA A 5 -47.54 -6.54 17.75
CA ALA A 5 -46.49 -7.54 17.93
C ALA A 5 -45.14 -6.88 17.66
N THR A 6 -44.32 -6.73 18.70
CA THR A 6 -42.89 -6.40 18.60
C THR A 6 -42.21 -7.55 17.89
N ALA A 7 -41.87 -7.34 16.61
CA ALA A 7 -41.02 -8.26 15.86
C ALA A 7 -39.63 -8.28 16.51
N ASP A 8 -39.26 -9.43 17.08
CA ASP A 8 -37.91 -9.73 17.53
C ASP A 8 -36.95 -9.62 16.34
N LEU A 9 -36.20 -8.55 16.29
CA LEU A 9 -35.09 -8.42 15.32
C LEU A 9 -34.03 -9.48 15.62
N PRO A 10 -33.62 -10.26 14.64
CA PRO A 10 -32.60 -11.28 14.87
C PRO A 10 -31.35 -10.64 15.43
N HIS A 11 -30.83 -11.21 16.52
CA HIS A 11 -29.59 -10.82 17.18
C HIS A 11 -28.49 -10.51 16.14
N VAL A 12 -28.14 -9.24 16.02
CA VAL A 12 -26.98 -8.77 15.24
C VAL A 12 -25.79 -9.61 15.66
N ALA A 13 -25.21 -10.27 14.69
CA ALA A 13 -24.08 -11.17 14.84
C ALA A 13 -23.06 -10.62 15.85
N ARG A 14 -22.75 -11.43 16.86
CA ARG A 14 -21.82 -11.17 17.94
C ARG A 14 -20.56 -10.53 17.36
N ALA A 15 -20.39 -9.24 17.57
CA ALA A 15 -19.26 -8.48 17.07
C ALA A 15 -17.97 -9.24 17.44
N ALA A 16 -17.22 -9.62 16.43
CA ALA A 16 -15.94 -10.28 16.62
C ALA A 16 -15.11 -9.44 17.58
N ASN A 17 -14.52 -10.08 18.60
CA ASN A 17 -13.88 -9.44 19.76
C ASN A 17 -12.87 -8.37 19.29
N PRO A 18 -13.18 -7.07 19.44
CA PRO A 18 -12.38 -5.97 18.89
C PRO A 18 -10.95 -5.96 19.44
N ALA A 19 -10.72 -6.47 20.65
CA ALA A 19 -9.40 -6.56 21.26
C ALA A 19 -8.44 -7.52 20.54
N ARG A 20 -8.96 -8.55 19.86
CA ARG A 20 -8.14 -9.48 19.09
C ARG A 20 -7.64 -8.85 17.79
N TYR A 21 -8.48 -8.12 17.08
CA TYR A 21 -8.10 -7.44 15.84
C TYR A 21 -7.11 -6.29 16.10
N ALA A 22 -7.26 -5.55 17.18
CA ALA A 22 -6.39 -4.42 17.54
C ALA A 22 -4.91 -4.82 17.71
N ARG A 23 -4.62 -6.10 18.00
CA ARG A 23 -3.27 -6.59 18.29
C ARG A 23 -2.47 -6.94 17.02
N TRP A 24 -3.14 -7.37 15.96
CA TRP A 24 -2.51 -7.82 14.70
C TRP A 24 -2.44 -6.73 13.63
N THR A 25 -3.22 -5.70 13.77
CA THR A 25 -3.36 -4.63 12.78
C THR A 25 -2.10 -3.80 12.53
N PRO A 26 -1.20 -3.56 13.50
CA PRO A 26 0.07 -2.90 13.22
C PRO A 26 1.00 -3.70 12.29
N LEU A 27 0.80 -5.03 12.20
CA LEU A 27 1.57 -5.89 11.28
C LEU A 27 1.30 -5.57 9.80
N SER A 28 0.17 -4.94 9.47
CA SER A 28 -0.13 -4.56 8.09
C SER A 28 0.89 -3.55 7.51
N GLY A 29 1.48 -2.69 8.33
CA GLY A 29 2.57 -1.82 7.89
C GLY A 29 3.85 -2.60 7.55
N ILE A 30 4.16 -3.64 8.34
CA ILE A 30 5.29 -4.54 8.03
C ILE A 30 4.96 -5.39 6.80
N ALA A 31 3.72 -5.88 6.68
CA ALA A 31 3.26 -6.65 5.52
C ALA A 31 3.40 -5.84 4.22
N PHE A 32 3.06 -4.53 4.26
CA PHE A 32 3.33 -3.64 3.12
C PHE A 32 4.80 -3.70 2.70
N VAL A 33 5.73 -3.52 3.65
CA VAL A 33 7.17 -3.52 3.36
C VAL A 33 7.61 -4.83 2.74
N VAL A 34 7.18 -5.96 3.32
CA VAL A 34 7.51 -7.29 2.80
C VAL A 34 6.99 -7.49 1.38
N PHE A 35 5.71 -7.21 1.15
CA PHE A 35 5.11 -7.39 -0.18
C PHE A 35 5.68 -6.40 -1.20
N PHE A 36 5.92 -5.16 -0.82
CA PHE A 36 6.49 -4.16 -1.72
C PHE A 36 7.90 -4.58 -2.17
N VAL A 37 8.77 -4.95 -1.23
CA VAL A 37 10.13 -5.42 -1.54
C VAL A 37 10.08 -6.71 -2.35
N ALA A 38 9.22 -7.68 -1.98
CA ALA A 38 9.05 -8.90 -2.75
C ALA A 38 8.58 -8.61 -4.19
N GLY A 39 7.67 -7.66 -4.38
CA GLY A 39 7.22 -7.24 -5.70
C GLY A 39 8.34 -6.64 -6.54
N VAL A 40 9.17 -5.78 -5.95
CA VAL A 40 10.31 -5.18 -6.65
C VAL A 40 11.38 -6.23 -7.03
N VAL A 41 11.58 -7.25 -6.19
CA VAL A 41 12.61 -8.27 -6.41
C VAL A 41 12.12 -9.42 -7.31
N ALA A 42 10.81 -9.65 -7.39
CA ALA A 42 10.23 -10.78 -8.12
C ALA A 42 10.48 -10.72 -9.65
N SER A 43 10.61 -9.52 -10.21
CA SER A 43 11.01 -9.35 -11.61
C SER A 43 12.18 -8.38 -11.71
N SER A 44 13.02 -8.59 -12.72
CA SER A 44 14.16 -7.71 -13.03
C SER A 44 14.04 -7.29 -14.50
N PRO A 45 13.27 -6.21 -14.78
CA PRO A 45 13.15 -5.72 -16.15
C PRO A 45 14.52 -5.26 -16.66
N PRO A 46 14.77 -5.38 -17.97
CA PRO A 46 15.99 -4.86 -18.58
C PRO A 46 16.09 -3.33 -18.40
N SER A 47 17.29 -2.78 -18.51
CA SER A 47 17.47 -1.32 -18.55
C SER A 47 16.82 -0.72 -19.80
N ASP A 48 16.42 0.55 -19.74
CA ASP A 48 15.79 1.26 -20.86
C ASP A 48 16.63 1.24 -22.14
N SER A 49 17.96 1.21 -21.98
CA SER A 49 18.94 1.11 -23.10
C SER A 49 19.14 -0.30 -23.64
N ALA A 50 18.46 -1.31 -23.10
CA ALA A 50 18.59 -2.68 -23.56
C ALA A 50 17.97 -2.88 -24.95
N SER A 51 18.54 -3.81 -25.72
CA SER A 51 18.03 -4.15 -27.05
C SER A 51 16.62 -4.75 -27.00
N ASP A 52 15.88 -4.63 -28.10
CA ASP A 52 14.54 -5.18 -28.26
C ASP A 52 14.50 -6.68 -27.99
N ALA A 53 15.50 -7.42 -28.49
CA ALA A 53 15.62 -8.85 -28.24
C ALA A 53 15.75 -9.18 -26.73
N LYS A 54 16.46 -8.35 -25.95
CA LYS A 54 16.60 -8.52 -24.51
C LYS A 54 15.29 -8.24 -23.77
N TRP A 55 14.52 -7.22 -24.23
CA TRP A 55 13.19 -6.94 -23.70
C TRP A 55 12.22 -8.10 -23.95
N VAL A 56 12.13 -8.61 -25.15
CA VAL A 56 11.29 -9.76 -25.49
C VAL A 56 11.74 -10.99 -24.67
N ALA A 57 13.05 -11.24 -24.58
CA ALA A 57 13.57 -12.38 -23.82
C ALA A 57 13.22 -12.33 -22.34
N SER A 58 13.13 -11.14 -21.72
CA SER A 58 12.74 -10.97 -20.31
C SER A 58 11.27 -11.34 -20.05
N TYR A 59 10.42 -11.37 -21.06
CA TYR A 59 9.02 -11.79 -20.98
C TYR A 59 8.77 -13.16 -21.62
N THR A 60 9.80 -13.82 -22.13
CA THR A 60 9.74 -15.19 -22.64
C THR A 60 10.29 -16.16 -21.58
N GLY A 61 9.80 -17.38 -21.61
CA GLY A 61 10.17 -18.38 -20.60
C GLY A 61 9.31 -18.31 -19.33
N HIS A 62 8.87 -19.49 -18.91
CA HIS A 62 7.91 -19.66 -17.84
C HIS A 62 8.33 -18.96 -16.51
N GLY A 63 9.60 -19.10 -16.14
CA GLY A 63 10.11 -18.48 -14.90
C GLY A 63 10.03 -16.96 -14.89
N ASN A 64 10.39 -16.32 -16.02
CA ASN A 64 10.32 -14.86 -16.15
C ASN A 64 8.88 -14.35 -16.10
N GLN A 65 7.97 -15.03 -16.80
CA GLN A 65 6.55 -14.71 -16.82
C GLN A 65 5.95 -14.81 -15.40
N VAL A 66 6.25 -15.88 -14.68
CA VAL A 66 5.83 -16.03 -13.27
C VAL A 66 6.38 -14.90 -12.41
N GLY A 67 7.64 -14.50 -12.58
CA GLY A 67 8.25 -13.37 -11.87
C GLY A 67 7.46 -12.07 -12.06
N HIS A 68 7.13 -11.71 -13.29
CA HIS A 68 6.33 -10.52 -13.59
C HIS A 68 4.91 -10.60 -13.01
N VAL A 69 4.26 -11.76 -13.07
CA VAL A 69 2.93 -11.96 -12.46
C VAL A 69 3.01 -11.82 -10.93
N LEU A 70 4.04 -12.38 -10.31
CA LEU A 70 4.25 -12.25 -8.86
C LEU A 70 4.51 -10.79 -8.46
N THR A 71 5.23 -10.00 -9.28
CA THR A 71 5.36 -8.55 -9.06
C THR A 71 3.99 -7.89 -8.93
N GLY A 72 3.08 -8.16 -9.88
CA GLY A 72 1.72 -7.62 -9.83
C GLY A 72 0.96 -8.03 -8.57
N VAL A 73 0.98 -9.33 -8.24
CA VAL A 73 0.30 -9.86 -7.04
C VAL A 73 0.85 -9.20 -5.76
N PHE A 74 2.16 -9.13 -5.61
CA PHE A 74 2.77 -8.56 -4.42
C PHE A 74 2.51 -7.05 -4.30
N LEU A 75 2.49 -6.29 -5.39
CA LEU A 75 2.15 -4.88 -5.36
C LEU A 75 0.67 -4.65 -5.00
N ILE A 76 -0.25 -5.50 -5.46
CA ILE A 76 -1.66 -5.46 -5.00
C ILE A 76 -1.74 -5.72 -3.50
N LEU A 77 -1.07 -6.75 -3.00
CA LEU A 77 -1.05 -7.09 -1.58
C LEU A 77 -0.41 -5.96 -0.74
N ALA A 78 0.64 -5.32 -1.27
CA ALA A 78 1.23 -4.13 -0.65
C ALA A 78 0.19 -3.00 -0.54
N GLY A 79 -0.49 -2.64 -1.62
CA GLY A 79 -1.53 -1.62 -1.60
C GLY A 79 -2.63 -1.89 -0.56
N LEU A 80 -3.15 -3.11 -0.52
CA LEU A 80 -4.16 -3.53 0.47
C LEU A 80 -3.62 -3.44 1.90
N SER A 81 -2.36 -3.84 2.12
CA SER A 81 -1.70 -3.75 3.43
C SER A 81 -1.52 -2.29 3.87
N PHE A 82 -1.22 -1.38 2.94
CA PHE A 82 -1.08 0.05 3.21
C PHE A 82 -2.41 0.67 3.68
N VAL A 83 -3.49 0.45 2.94
CA VAL A 83 -4.82 0.93 3.34
C VAL A 83 -5.24 0.37 4.69
N SER A 84 -4.98 -0.92 4.93
CA SER A 84 -5.29 -1.56 6.21
C SER A 84 -4.53 -0.88 7.36
N PHE A 85 -3.22 -0.61 7.19
CA PHE A 85 -2.41 0.08 8.18
C PHE A 85 -2.94 1.49 8.48
N VAL A 86 -3.21 2.27 7.40
CA VAL A 86 -3.73 3.64 7.53
C VAL A 86 -5.09 3.65 8.23
N SER A 87 -5.99 2.75 7.87
CA SER A 87 -7.32 2.63 8.47
C SER A 87 -7.25 2.40 9.97
N VAL A 88 -6.34 1.51 10.41
CA VAL A 88 -6.15 1.24 11.84
C VAL A 88 -5.56 2.42 12.59
N LEU A 89 -4.52 3.03 12.02
CA LEU A 89 -3.93 4.22 12.64
C LEU A 89 -4.94 5.36 12.73
N TRP A 90 -5.72 5.57 11.67
CA TRP A 90 -6.77 6.58 11.64
C TRP A 90 -7.86 6.32 12.68
N THR A 91 -8.30 5.05 12.86
CA THR A 91 -9.27 4.67 13.90
C THR A 91 -8.72 5.01 15.28
N ARG A 92 -7.47 4.67 15.59
CA ARG A 92 -6.85 5.03 16.88
C ARG A 92 -6.75 6.54 17.09
N ILE A 93 -6.45 7.30 16.03
CA ILE A 93 -6.44 8.77 16.09
C ILE A 93 -7.84 9.28 16.40
N SER A 94 -8.86 8.74 15.75
CA SER A 94 -10.26 9.14 15.93
C SER A 94 -10.76 8.85 17.34
N GLU A 95 -10.37 7.72 17.91
CA GLU A 95 -10.72 7.34 19.29
C GLU A 95 -10.02 8.23 20.34
N ALA A 96 -8.76 8.62 20.08
CA ALA A 96 -7.97 9.45 21.01
C ALA A 96 -8.28 10.96 20.88
N SER A 97 -8.88 11.40 19.78
CA SER A 97 -9.11 12.81 19.47
C SER A 97 -10.58 13.19 19.69
N ARG A 98 -10.84 14.49 19.97
CA ARG A 98 -12.20 15.02 19.92
C ARG A 98 -12.70 15.00 18.45
N PRO A 99 -13.99 14.64 18.18
CA PRO A 99 -14.52 14.43 16.83
C PRO A 99 -14.28 15.57 15.82
N ALA A 100 -14.19 16.81 16.31
CA ALA A 100 -14.03 17.99 15.44
C ALA A 100 -12.64 18.16 14.79
N VAL A 101 -11.65 17.33 15.16
CA VAL A 101 -10.24 17.52 14.76
C VAL A 101 -9.75 16.47 13.75
N VAL A 102 -10.54 15.44 13.49
CA VAL A 102 -10.10 14.31 12.65
C VAL A 102 -10.44 14.55 11.19
N ASN A 103 -9.40 14.78 10.37
CA ASN A 103 -9.55 14.95 8.94
C ASN A 103 -9.45 13.57 8.22
N PRO A 104 -10.42 13.16 7.38
CA PRO A 104 -10.38 11.89 6.66
C PRO A 104 -9.41 11.86 5.47
N LEU A 105 -8.75 12.97 5.15
CA LEU A 105 -7.82 13.07 4.02
C LEU A 105 -6.79 11.94 3.96
N PRO A 106 -6.21 11.45 5.07
CA PRO A 106 -5.30 10.31 5.03
C PRO A 106 -5.91 9.03 4.45
N LEU A 107 -7.19 8.75 4.73
CA LEU A 107 -7.88 7.57 4.19
C LEU A 107 -8.05 7.68 2.68
N VAL A 108 -8.46 8.85 2.19
CA VAL A 108 -8.63 9.11 0.76
C VAL A 108 -7.29 8.97 0.03
N THR A 109 -6.25 9.63 0.55
CA THR A 109 -4.91 9.58 -0.07
C THR A 109 -4.26 8.20 0.03
N ALA A 110 -4.52 7.43 1.08
CA ALA A 110 -4.10 6.03 1.16
C ALA A 110 -4.81 5.16 0.12
N GLY A 111 -6.12 5.37 -0.09
CA GLY A 111 -6.88 4.69 -1.15
C GLY A 111 -6.31 4.99 -2.53
N VAL A 112 -6.01 6.25 -2.82
CA VAL A 112 -5.37 6.66 -4.10
C VAL A 112 -3.99 6.02 -4.24
N ALA A 113 -3.15 6.06 -3.21
CA ALA A 113 -1.83 5.44 -3.23
C ALA A 113 -1.91 3.94 -3.51
N ALA A 114 -2.79 3.23 -2.79
CA ALA A 114 -2.99 1.80 -2.97
C ALA A 114 -3.52 1.44 -4.37
N ALA A 115 -4.45 2.23 -4.90
CA ALA A 115 -4.98 2.04 -6.26
C ALA A 115 -3.87 2.23 -7.31
N CYS A 116 -3.03 3.25 -7.17
CA CYS A 116 -1.91 3.49 -8.07
C CYS A 116 -0.86 2.37 -7.98
N ILE A 117 -0.53 1.90 -6.77
CA ILE A 117 0.41 0.79 -6.58
C ILE A 117 -0.14 -0.50 -7.21
N ALA A 118 -1.41 -0.81 -6.99
CA ALA A 118 -2.06 -1.99 -7.56
C ALA A 118 -2.16 -1.89 -9.09
N ALA A 119 -2.60 -0.75 -9.63
CA ALA A 119 -2.70 -0.53 -11.08
C ALA A 119 -1.34 -0.61 -11.76
N GLY A 120 -0.29 -0.04 -11.15
CA GLY A 120 1.07 -0.15 -11.63
C GLY A 120 1.56 -1.60 -11.65
N GLY A 121 1.27 -2.37 -10.59
CA GLY A 121 1.57 -3.79 -10.54
C GLY A 121 0.87 -4.60 -11.63
N VAL A 122 -0.41 -4.30 -11.89
CA VAL A 122 -1.18 -4.93 -12.98
C VAL A 122 -0.57 -4.59 -14.34
N LEU A 123 -0.20 -3.33 -14.59
CA LEU A 123 0.45 -2.92 -15.84
C LEU A 123 1.74 -3.70 -16.08
N MET A 124 2.62 -3.79 -15.08
CA MET A 124 3.89 -4.54 -15.17
C MET A 124 3.68 -6.04 -15.43
N ALA A 125 2.59 -6.62 -14.89
CA ALA A 125 2.30 -8.04 -14.97
C ALA A 125 1.47 -8.43 -16.21
N ALA A 126 0.75 -7.51 -16.83
CA ALA A 126 -0.31 -7.81 -17.82
C ALA A 126 0.19 -8.60 -19.02
N ALA A 127 1.32 -8.19 -19.62
CA ALA A 127 1.90 -8.84 -20.78
C ALA A 127 2.34 -10.29 -20.48
N ALA A 128 2.99 -10.48 -19.32
CA ALA A 128 3.44 -11.80 -18.88
C ALA A 128 2.25 -12.71 -18.53
N GLY A 129 1.25 -12.15 -17.84
CA GLY A 129 0.03 -12.89 -17.47
C GLY A 129 -0.75 -13.39 -18.67
N ALA A 130 -0.93 -12.55 -19.70
CA ALA A 130 -1.61 -12.92 -20.93
C ALA A 130 -0.87 -14.04 -21.67
N SER A 131 0.47 -13.98 -21.72
CA SER A 131 1.29 -15.00 -22.35
C SER A 131 1.33 -16.30 -21.53
N LEU A 132 1.38 -16.21 -20.22
CA LEU A 132 1.40 -17.36 -19.31
C LEU A 132 0.11 -18.18 -19.40
N THR A 133 -1.04 -17.51 -19.57
CA THR A 133 -2.35 -18.17 -19.73
C THR A 133 -2.62 -18.66 -21.15
N GLY A 134 -1.68 -18.44 -22.08
CA GLY A 134 -1.83 -18.81 -23.49
C GLY A 134 -2.88 -17.99 -24.26
N SER A 135 -3.38 -16.90 -23.67
CA SER A 135 -4.40 -16.04 -24.29
C SER A 135 -3.83 -15.13 -25.38
N SER A 136 -2.54 -14.84 -25.33
CA SER A 136 -1.87 -13.97 -26.31
C SER A 136 -0.37 -14.29 -26.41
N PRO A 137 0.25 -14.10 -27.59
CA PRO A 137 1.71 -14.14 -27.72
C PRO A 137 2.34 -12.98 -26.92
N VAL A 138 3.65 -13.08 -26.63
CA VAL A 138 4.41 -11.99 -26.00
C VAL A 138 4.33 -10.76 -26.93
N PRO A 139 3.93 -9.58 -26.39
CA PRO A 139 3.84 -8.36 -27.20
C PRO A 139 5.20 -7.88 -27.73
N GLY A 140 5.16 -6.97 -28.70
CA GLY A 140 6.37 -6.31 -29.17
C GLY A 140 7.07 -5.47 -28.10
N PRO A 141 8.39 -5.20 -28.29
CA PRO A 141 9.24 -4.58 -27.27
C PRO A 141 8.76 -3.19 -26.82
N ASP A 142 8.17 -2.41 -27.71
CA ASP A 142 7.66 -1.06 -27.38
C ASP A 142 6.49 -1.12 -26.40
N LEU A 143 5.60 -2.10 -26.55
CA LEU A 143 4.49 -2.27 -25.60
C LEU A 143 4.99 -2.78 -24.25
N LEU A 144 6.01 -3.63 -24.24
CA LEU A 144 6.64 -4.10 -23.00
C LEU A 144 7.28 -2.95 -22.23
N ARG A 145 8.06 -2.09 -22.92
CA ARG A 145 8.66 -0.88 -22.32
C ARG A 145 7.59 0.08 -21.80
N PHE A 146 6.56 0.33 -22.60
CA PHE A 146 5.45 1.22 -22.20
C PHE A 146 4.72 0.68 -20.95
N SER A 147 4.46 -0.60 -20.91
CA SER A 147 3.79 -1.28 -19.78
C SER A 147 4.63 -1.18 -18.50
N ASP A 148 5.93 -1.43 -18.59
CA ASP A 148 6.86 -1.33 -17.47
C ASP A 148 7.02 0.12 -16.99
N ALA A 149 7.31 1.05 -17.89
CA ALA A 149 7.44 2.48 -17.58
C ALA A 149 6.13 3.07 -17.01
N GLY A 150 4.98 2.69 -17.58
CA GLY A 150 3.66 3.08 -17.08
C GLY A 150 3.38 2.55 -15.69
N GLY A 151 3.70 1.29 -15.44
CA GLY A 151 3.59 0.67 -14.13
C GLY A 151 4.50 1.34 -13.11
N PHE A 152 5.76 1.60 -13.48
CA PHE A 152 6.71 2.34 -12.64
C PHE A 152 6.21 3.75 -12.31
N THR A 153 5.68 4.47 -13.28
CA THR A 153 5.13 5.82 -13.10
C THR A 153 3.94 5.81 -12.13
N MET A 154 3.04 4.84 -12.28
CA MET A 154 1.91 4.67 -11.36
C MET A 154 2.36 4.40 -9.93
N VAL A 155 3.30 3.48 -9.73
CA VAL A 155 3.82 3.14 -8.39
C VAL A 155 4.70 4.26 -7.85
N GLY A 156 5.74 4.65 -8.60
CA GLY A 156 6.83 5.50 -8.13
C GLY A 156 6.48 6.98 -8.09
N ILE A 157 5.58 7.45 -8.94
CA ILE A 157 5.18 8.87 -8.96
C ILE A 157 3.80 9.01 -8.33
N ALA A 158 2.75 8.56 -8.99
CA ALA A 158 1.39 8.83 -8.54
C ALA A 158 1.10 8.23 -7.16
N GLY A 159 1.46 6.96 -6.94
CA GLY A 159 1.28 6.28 -5.67
C GLY A 159 2.07 6.91 -4.54
N MET A 160 3.33 7.28 -4.80
CA MET A 160 4.19 7.85 -3.76
C MET A 160 3.87 9.29 -3.42
N LEU A 161 3.40 10.12 -4.38
CA LEU A 161 2.88 11.46 -4.07
C LEU A 161 1.64 11.39 -3.18
N ALA A 162 0.72 10.49 -3.47
CA ALA A 162 -0.45 10.26 -2.61
C ALA A 162 -0.04 9.73 -1.22
N ALA A 163 0.92 8.81 -1.16
CA ALA A 163 1.48 8.31 0.09
C ALA A 163 2.20 9.40 0.88
N ALA A 164 2.93 10.32 0.23
CA ALA A 164 3.57 11.46 0.88
C ALA A 164 2.56 12.32 1.64
N LEU A 165 1.47 12.69 0.98
CA LEU A 165 0.40 13.47 1.60
C LEU A 165 -0.28 12.70 2.74
N CYS A 166 -0.53 11.41 2.55
CA CYS A 166 -1.07 10.52 3.57
C CYS A 166 -0.18 10.52 4.83
N VAL A 167 1.12 10.26 4.66
CA VAL A 167 2.10 10.18 5.76
C VAL A 167 2.23 11.51 6.50
N ALA A 168 2.26 12.64 5.78
CA ALA A 168 2.29 13.97 6.38
C ALA A 168 1.09 14.20 7.29
N CYS A 169 -0.13 14.01 6.75
CA CYS A 169 -1.37 14.22 7.47
C CYS A 169 -1.51 13.27 8.67
N LEU A 170 -1.20 11.98 8.50
CA LEU A 170 -1.24 11.00 9.60
C LEU A 170 -0.25 11.34 10.70
N SER A 171 0.98 11.72 10.34
CA SER A 171 2.01 12.05 11.32
C SER A 171 1.63 13.28 12.15
N ALA A 172 1.02 14.30 11.52
CA ALA A 172 0.52 15.49 12.20
C ALA A 172 -0.66 15.15 13.14
N GLN A 173 -1.65 14.41 12.65
CA GLN A 173 -2.83 14.02 13.43
C GLN A 173 -2.48 13.07 14.56
N ALA A 174 -1.62 12.07 14.34
CA ALA A 174 -1.16 11.15 15.37
C ALA A 174 -0.34 11.87 16.46
N ARG A 175 0.38 12.94 16.11
CA ARG A 175 1.04 13.80 17.08
C ARG A 175 0.05 14.59 17.92
N ALA A 176 -0.96 15.19 17.29
CA ALA A 176 -2.02 15.93 17.98
C ALA A 176 -2.82 15.03 18.93
N ALA A 177 -3.05 13.77 18.55
CA ALA A 177 -3.70 12.76 19.37
C ALA A 177 -2.80 12.15 20.47
N GLY A 178 -1.52 12.54 20.54
CA GLY A 178 -0.58 11.99 21.54
C GLY A 178 -0.07 10.58 21.25
N ILE A 179 -0.44 9.98 20.11
CA ILE A 179 -0.05 8.60 19.72
C ILE A 179 1.42 8.56 19.28
N PHE A 180 1.85 9.56 18.49
CA PHE A 180 3.23 9.66 18.02
C PHE A 180 4.05 10.62 18.87
N GLY A 181 5.23 10.15 19.31
CA GLY A 181 6.23 11.02 19.90
C GLY A 181 6.86 11.96 18.85
N ARG A 182 7.53 13.04 19.32
CA ARG A 182 8.17 14.05 18.44
C ARG A 182 9.09 13.43 17.38
N LYS A 183 9.89 12.42 17.75
CA LYS A 183 10.84 11.77 16.81
C LYS A 183 10.14 11.09 15.63
N LEU A 184 9.09 10.31 15.89
CA LEU A 184 8.34 9.61 14.85
C LEU A 184 7.57 10.57 13.96
N THR A 185 7.03 11.66 14.53
CA THR A 185 6.38 12.71 13.76
C THR A 185 7.36 13.39 12.78
N ILE A 186 8.55 13.76 13.28
CA ILE A 186 9.59 14.36 12.43
C ILE A 186 10.00 13.38 11.32
N LEU A 187 10.20 12.10 11.65
CA LEU A 187 10.52 11.07 10.66
C LEU A 187 9.44 10.99 9.56
N GLY A 188 8.16 11.03 9.94
CA GLY A 188 7.06 11.02 8.96
C GLY A 188 7.02 12.27 8.07
N LEU A 189 7.23 13.45 8.64
CA LEU A 189 7.28 14.68 7.86
C LEU A 189 8.48 14.72 6.92
N VAL A 190 9.65 14.28 7.38
CA VAL A 190 10.85 14.14 6.54
C VAL A 190 10.61 13.11 5.42
N ALA A 191 10.05 11.94 5.76
CA ALA A 191 9.71 10.93 4.77
C ALA A 191 8.74 11.48 3.71
N SER A 192 7.74 12.27 4.11
CA SER A 192 6.79 12.91 3.18
C SER A 192 7.49 13.85 2.19
N VAL A 193 8.41 14.67 2.68
CA VAL A 193 9.18 15.59 1.82
C VAL A 193 10.09 14.80 0.88
N VAL A 194 10.77 13.79 1.40
CA VAL A 194 11.67 12.93 0.60
C VAL A 194 10.87 12.19 -0.49
N LEU A 195 9.65 11.74 -0.20
CA LEU A 195 8.78 11.07 -1.17
C LEU A 195 8.35 11.97 -2.35
N LEU A 196 8.43 13.29 -2.23
CA LEU A 196 8.19 14.19 -3.38
C LEU A 196 9.23 13.99 -4.50
N ALA A 197 10.41 13.47 -4.16
CA ALA A 197 11.45 13.08 -5.13
C ALA A 197 11.41 11.59 -5.50
N SER A 198 10.26 10.92 -5.34
CA SER A 198 10.11 9.46 -5.53
C SER A 198 10.33 8.98 -6.96
N PHE A 199 10.35 9.89 -7.95
CA PHE A 199 10.75 9.58 -9.32
C PHE A 199 12.19 9.01 -9.41
N LEU A 200 13.04 9.26 -8.40
CA LEU A 200 14.37 8.66 -8.28
C LEU A 200 14.34 7.23 -7.68
N PHE A 201 13.18 6.71 -7.29
CA PHE A 201 12.93 5.43 -6.63
C PHE A 201 13.57 5.26 -5.24
N ILE A 202 14.79 5.73 -5.03
CA ILE A 202 15.50 5.67 -3.73
C ILE A 202 14.68 6.27 -2.58
N PRO A 203 13.95 7.40 -2.75
CA PRO A 203 13.12 8.00 -1.70
C PRO A 203 12.02 7.08 -1.13
N ILE A 204 11.61 6.05 -1.85
CA ILE A 204 10.60 5.07 -1.38
C ILE A 204 11.06 4.38 -0.07
N VAL A 205 12.37 4.20 0.11
CA VAL A 205 12.95 3.65 1.35
C VAL A 205 12.50 4.45 2.58
N ALA A 206 12.32 5.76 2.45
CA ALA A 206 11.85 6.59 3.57
C ALA A 206 10.43 6.20 4.02
N LEU A 207 9.53 5.84 3.09
CA LEU A 207 8.21 5.30 3.41
C LEU A 207 8.31 3.97 4.15
N LEU A 208 9.17 3.06 3.65
CA LEU A 208 9.36 1.74 4.26
C LEU A 208 9.85 1.86 5.70
N VAL A 209 10.85 2.71 5.94
CA VAL A 209 11.41 2.98 7.27
C VAL A 209 10.34 3.57 8.20
N TRP A 210 9.57 4.55 7.73
CA TRP A 210 8.50 5.16 8.52
C TRP A 210 7.42 4.14 8.88
N LEU A 211 6.98 3.29 7.94
CA LEU A 211 5.96 2.26 8.19
C LEU A 211 6.42 1.24 9.24
N VAL A 212 7.67 0.78 9.15
CA VAL A 212 8.24 -0.13 10.17
C VAL A 212 8.27 0.56 11.53
N ALA A 213 8.79 1.79 11.61
CA ALA A 213 8.87 2.53 12.86
C ALA A 213 7.49 2.79 13.49
N ALA A 214 6.51 3.20 12.67
CA ALA A 214 5.14 3.43 13.12
C ALA A 214 4.48 2.12 13.59
N SER A 215 4.67 1.02 12.86
CA SER A 215 4.17 -0.30 13.24
C SER A 215 4.74 -0.75 14.60
N ILE A 216 6.04 -0.60 14.82
CA ILE A 216 6.69 -0.95 16.09
C ILE A 216 6.13 -0.12 17.26
N VAL A 217 5.94 1.18 17.06
CA VAL A 217 5.37 2.06 18.10
C VAL A 217 3.93 1.63 18.42
N LEU A 218 3.12 1.35 17.41
CA LEU A 218 1.74 0.90 17.60
C LEU A 218 1.63 -0.47 18.29
N MET A 219 2.58 -1.38 18.05
CA MET A 219 2.64 -2.68 18.73
C MET A 219 3.02 -2.55 20.20
N ARG A 220 3.84 -1.55 20.55
CA ARG A 220 4.30 -1.32 21.93
C ARG A 220 3.32 -0.51 22.77
N SER A 221 2.41 0.23 22.13
CA SER A 221 1.37 0.99 22.84
C SER A 221 0.24 0.03 23.21
N PRO A 222 -0.03 -0.20 24.50
CA PRO A 222 -1.14 -1.04 24.92
C PRO A 222 -2.45 -0.47 24.36
N ALA A 223 -3.30 -1.34 23.84
CA ALA A 223 -4.65 -0.99 23.42
C ALA A 223 -5.47 -0.70 24.71
N GLY A 224 -5.69 0.57 24.99
CA GLY A 224 -6.59 1.02 26.05
C GLY A 224 -5.96 0.99 27.45
N GLY A 225 -5.48 2.13 27.91
CA GLY A 225 -5.53 2.53 29.30
C GLY A 225 -6.71 3.45 29.49
#